data_8a8ae9f10170377870dc13833da32fdc
#
_entry.id   8a8ae9f10170377870dc13833da32fdc
#
_cell.length_a   1.000
_cell.length_b   1.000
_cell.length_c   1.000
_cell.angle_alpha   90.00
_cell.angle_beta   90.00
_cell.angle_gamma   90.00
#
_symmetry.space_group_name_H-M   'P 1'
#
loop_
_entity.id
_entity.type
_entity.pdbx_description
1 polymer ?
#
loop_
_entity_poly.entity_id
_entity_poly.type
_entity_poly.pdbx_seq_one_letter_code
_entity_poly.pdbx_strand_id
1 'polypeptide(L)'
;MGRGNTAPVYPWFGQDIRQGLPLALENYNLLHRLWREDVVDWEGRFRTPLQGFTSTPRPLDDVPPFVWHGSIRTPEIAEQAAFYGDGFFANNIFWPKEHYMRLIKFYRQRYAHYGHGTEKQAIVGLGGQAYIAKRSQDAWNEFRPYFNEAP
;
A
#
# COMPACT_ATOMS: atom_id res chain seq x y z
N MET A 1 2.09 1.59 -3.00
CA MET A 1 2.31 0.14 -3.26
C MET A 1 1.02 -0.63 -3.05
N GLY A 2 0.70 -1.52 -3.97
CA GLY A 2 -0.43 -2.45 -3.86
C GLY A 2 -0.06 -3.77 -4.54
N ARG A 3 -0.55 -4.89 -4.01
CA ARG A 3 -0.24 -6.22 -4.56
C ARG A 3 -1.06 -6.60 -5.81
N GLY A 4 -2.09 -5.83 -6.13
CA GLY A 4 -3.13 -6.26 -7.06
C GLY A 4 -4.08 -7.32 -6.44
N ASN A 5 -5.32 -7.35 -6.89
CA ASN A 5 -6.36 -8.25 -6.37
C ASN A 5 -7.22 -8.87 -7.49
N THR A 6 -6.88 -8.61 -8.76
CA THR A 6 -7.64 -9.06 -9.92
C THR A 6 -7.11 -10.41 -10.39
N ALA A 7 -7.76 -11.48 -9.99
CA ALA A 7 -7.31 -12.86 -10.26
C ALA A 7 -7.04 -13.15 -11.75
N PRO A 8 -7.86 -12.74 -12.72
CA PRO A 8 -7.59 -12.99 -14.14
C PRO A 8 -6.32 -12.34 -14.69
N VAL A 9 -5.81 -11.29 -14.04
CA VAL A 9 -4.62 -10.56 -14.52
C VAL A 9 -3.32 -11.30 -14.21
N TYR A 10 -3.25 -12.02 -13.09
CA TYR A 10 -2.02 -12.70 -12.67
C TYR A 10 -1.44 -13.66 -13.70
N PRO A 11 -2.24 -14.55 -14.34
CA PRO A 11 -1.73 -15.44 -15.38
C PRO A 11 -1.14 -14.71 -16.59
N TRP A 12 -1.61 -13.51 -16.93
CA TRP A 12 -1.06 -12.74 -18.05
C TRP A 12 0.41 -12.35 -17.84
N PHE A 13 0.82 -12.29 -16.58
CA PHE A 13 2.21 -12.01 -16.19
C PHE A 13 2.95 -13.26 -15.68
N GLY A 14 2.42 -14.46 -15.94
CA GLY A 14 3.01 -15.72 -15.48
C GLY A 14 3.02 -15.89 -13.97
N GLN A 15 2.10 -15.24 -13.26
CA GLN A 15 2.04 -15.22 -11.80
C GLN A 15 0.80 -15.95 -11.26
N ASP A 16 0.87 -16.39 -10.01
CA ASP A 16 -0.25 -16.97 -9.26
C ASP A 16 -0.70 -16.00 -8.18
N ILE A 17 -1.98 -15.63 -8.18
CA ILE A 17 -2.57 -14.73 -7.18
C ILE A 17 -2.39 -15.25 -5.74
N ARG A 18 -2.32 -16.56 -5.53
CA ARG A 18 -2.07 -17.16 -4.20
C ARG A 18 -0.71 -16.76 -3.64
N GLN A 19 0.25 -16.43 -4.51
CA GLN A 19 1.57 -15.94 -4.16
C GLN A 19 1.64 -14.41 -4.15
N GLY A 20 0.55 -13.71 -4.45
CA GLY A 20 0.54 -12.25 -4.63
C GLY A 20 1.00 -11.46 -3.40
N LEU A 21 0.67 -11.91 -2.18
CA LEU A 21 1.13 -11.24 -0.97
C LEU A 21 2.63 -11.46 -0.72
N PRO A 22 3.17 -12.69 -0.63
CA PRO A 22 4.60 -12.87 -0.45
C PRO A 22 5.44 -12.28 -1.58
N LEU A 23 4.97 -12.33 -2.83
CA LEU A 23 5.60 -11.65 -3.96
C LEU A 23 5.70 -10.13 -3.75
N ALA A 24 4.62 -9.49 -3.31
CA ALA A 24 4.59 -8.05 -3.07
C ALA A 24 5.52 -7.64 -1.91
N LEU A 25 5.54 -8.42 -0.83
CA LEU A 25 6.41 -8.19 0.32
C LEU A 25 7.88 -8.31 -0.05
N GLU A 26 8.25 -9.37 -0.76
CA GLU A 26 9.64 -9.58 -1.21
C GLU A 26 10.11 -8.51 -2.18
N ASN A 27 9.30 -8.20 -3.20
CA ASN A 27 9.64 -7.18 -4.18
C ASN A 27 9.78 -5.79 -3.56
N TYR A 28 8.94 -5.46 -2.56
CA TYR A 28 9.08 -4.18 -1.88
C TYR A 28 10.35 -4.11 -1.03
N ASN A 29 10.72 -5.19 -0.36
CA ASN A 29 11.99 -5.26 0.38
C ASN A 29 13.17 -4.98 -0.56
N LEU A 30 13.23 -5.64 -1.71
CA LEU A 30 14.28 -5.37 -2.70
C LEU A 30 14.24 -3.91 -3.18
N LEU A 31 13.07 -3.38 -3.55
CA LEU A 31 12.92 -2.00 -4.00
C LEU A 31 13.40 -0.99 -2.95
N HIS A 32 13.05 -1.23 -1.67
CA HIS A 32 13.47 -0.41 -0.56
C HIS A 32 15.00 -0.36 -0.42
N ARG A 33 15.67 -1.51 -0.57
CA ARG A 33 17.13 -1.61 -0.58
C ARG A 33 17.76 -0.91 -1.78
N LEU A 34 17.23 -1.15 -3.00
CA LEU A 34 17.73 -0.54 -4.23
C LEU A 34 17.72 1.00 -4.23
N TRP A 35 16.85 1.62 -3.46
CA TRP A 35 16.81 3.07 -3.31
C TRP A 35 17.79 3.61 -2.27
N ARG A 36 18.29 2.78 -1.36
CA ARG A 36 19.06 3.22 -0.18
C ARG A 36 20.50 2.72 -0.15
N GLU A 37 20.74 1.58 -0.77
CA GLU A 37 22.05 0.96 -0.82
C GLU A 37 22.72 1.24 -2.18
N ASP A 38 24.02 1.53 -2.17
CA ASP A 38 24.77 1.77 -3.42
C ASP A 38 24.96 0.50 -4.22
N VAL A 39 25.21 -0.61 -3.52
CA VAL A 39 25.40 -1.93 -4.10
C VAL A 39 24.52 -2.93 -3.36
N VAL A 40 23.74 -3.70 -4.11
CA VAL A 40 22.80 -4.68 -3.56
C VAL A 40 23.16 -6.07 -4.06
N ASP A 41 23.40 -6.97 -3.12
CA ASP A 41 23.30 -8.41 -3.33
C ASP A 41 21.92 -8.87 -2.85
N TRP A 42 21.25 -9.64 -3.70
CA TRP A 42 19.91 -10.12 -3.44
C TRP A 42 19.75 -11.58 -3.80
N GLU A 43 19.15 -12.32 -2.90
CA GLU A 43 18.63 -13.66 -3.15
C GLU A 43 17.20 -13.73 -2.62
N GLY A 44 16.27 -14.16 -3.46
CA GLY A 44 14.85 -14.22 -3.15
C GLY A 44 14.16 -15.32 -3.92
N ARG A 45 12.88 -15.51 -3.60
CA ARG A 45 12.07 -16.60 -4.18
C ARG A 45 11.51 -16.26 -5.56
N PHE A 46 11.21 -14.98 -5.82
CA PHE A 46 10.37 -14.56 -6.95
C PHE A 46 11.13 -13.94 -8.10
N ARG A 47 12.43 -13.79 -7.98
CA ARG A 47 13.29 -13.28 -9.05
C ARG A 47 14.69 -13.90 -9.00
N THR A 48 15.41 -13.79 -10.12
CA THR A 48 16.82 -14.17 -10.17
C THR A 48 17.66 -13.35 -9.19
N PRO A 49 18.69 -13.95 -8.56
CA PRO A 49 19.61 -13.24 -7.69
C PRO A 49 20.25 -12.02 -8.36
N LEU A 50 20.60 -11.02 -7.56
CA LEU A 50 21.47 -9.90 -7.96
C LEU A 50 22.82 -10.05 -7.24
N GLN A 51 23.90 -9.74 -7.94
CA GLN A 51 25.25 -9.74 -7.40
C GLN A 51 25.93 -8.43 -7.77
N GLY A 52 26.35 -7.67 -6.74
CA GLY A 52 27.01 -6.38 -6.92
C GLY A 52 26.19 -5.39 -7.74
N PHE A 53 24.87 -5.38 -7.61
CA PHE A 53 24.00 -4.58 -8.48
C PHE A 53 23.83 -3.16 -7.94
N THR A 54 24.10 -2.18 -8.81
CA THR A 54 23.81 -0.76 -8.54
C THR A 54 22.58 -0.32 -9.33
N SER A 55 21.58 0.21 -8.63
CA SER A 55 20.36 0.75 -9.24
C SER A 55 20.57 2.18 -9.75
N THR A 56 20.26 2.41 -11.02
CA THR A 56 20.31 3.74 -11.64
C THR A 56 19.04 4.04 -12.42
N PRO A 57 18.54 5.31 -12.44
CA PRO A 57 19.08 6.45 -11.70
C PRO A 57 18.89 6.32 -10.19
N ARG A 58 19.76 6.97 -9.41
CA ARG A 58 19.58 7.10 -7.96
C ARG A 58 18.43 8.07 -7.64
N PRO A 59 17.79 7.94 -6.46
CA PRO A 59 16.87 8.97 -6.00
C PRO A 59 17.54 10.35 -5.96
N LEU A 60 16.79 11.40 -6.28
CA LEU A 60 17.29 12.77 -6.23
C LEU A 60 17.78 13.10 -4.81
N ASP A 61 19.00 13.63 -4.71
CA ASP A 61 19.69 13.96 -3.44
C ASP A 61 19.73 12.76 -2.46
N ASP A 62 19.74 11.53 -2.97
CA ASP A 62 19.68 10.29 -2.21
C ASP A 62 18.45 10.16 -1.29
N VAL A 63 17.41 10.94 -1.54
CA VAL A 63 16.14 10.90 -0.81
C VAL A 63 15.16 9.95 -1.51
N PRO A 64 14.87 8.77 -0.95
CA PRO A 64 13.92 7.85 -1.56
C PRO A 64 12.53 8.46 -1.68
N PRO A 65 11.78 8.13 -2.74
CA PRO A 65 10.39 8.58 -2.88
C PRO A 65 9.54 8.17 -1.68
N PHE A 66 8.62 9.07 -1.27
CA PHE A 66 7.63 8.72 -0.25
C PHE A 66 6.69 7.62 -0.77
N VAL A 67 6.43 6.60 0.05
CA VAL A 67 5.63 5.45 -0.34
C VAL A 67 4.33 5.38 0.46
N TRP A 68 3.24 5.13 -0.26
CA TRP A 68 1.97 4.72 0.30
C TRP A 68 1.76 3.22 0.12
N HIS A 69 1.43 2.52 1.20
CA HIS A 69 0.96 1.14 1.14
C HIS A 69 -0.56 1.12 1.24
N GLY A 70 -1.23 0.69 0.16
CA GLY A 70 -2.68 0.64 0.08
C GLY A 70 -3.22 -0.73 0.51
N SER A 71 -4.16 -0.74 1.47
CA SER A 71 -4.92 -1.93 1.82
C SER A 71 -6.37 -1.61 2.14
N ILE A 72 -7.24 -2.54 1.75
CA ILE A 72 -8.67 -2.51 2.11
C ILE A 72 -8.91 -3.37 3.35
N ARG A 73 -8.23 -4.51 3.49
CA ARG A 73 -8.52 -5.49 4.54
C ARG A 73 -7.31 -6.24 5.09
N THR A 74 -6.15 -6.13 4.47
CA THR A 74 -4.99 -7.00 4.75
C THR A 74 -4.08 -6.34 5.79
N PRO A 75 -4.08 -6.79 7.06
CA PRO A 75 -3.26 -6.19 8.11
C PRO A 75 -1.77 -6.31 7.84
N GLU A 76 -1.33 -7.33 7.09
CA GLU A 76 0.06 -7.53 6.71
C GLU A 76 0.62 -6.36 5.88
N ILE A 77 -0.23 -5.71 5.08
CA ILE A 77 0.17 -4.50 4.34
C ILE A 77 0.32 -3.30 5.27
N ALA A 78 -0.55 -3.18 6.27
CA ALA A 78 -0.43 -2.15 7.31
C ALA A 78 0.84 -2.37 8.17
N GLU A 79 1.15 -3.64 8.47
CA GLU A 79 2.38 -4.04 9.15
C GLU A 79 3.62 -3.67 8.31
N GLN A 80 3.60 -3.97 7.01
CA GLN A 80 4.70 -3.62 6.11
C GLN A 80 4.92 -2.10 6.05
N ALA A 81 3.86 -1.31 5.91
CA ALA A 81 3.95 0.14 5.94
C ALA A 81 4.60 0.65 7.24
N ALA A 82 4.16 0.10 8.37
CA ALA A 82 4.68 0.44 9.68
C ALA A 82 6.16 0.03 9.85
N PHE A 83 6.53 -1.16 9.39
CA PHE A 83 7.89 -1.68 9.47
C PHE A 83 8.91 -0.78 8.75
N TYR A 84 8.55 -0.27 7.57
CA TYR A 84 9.42 0.62 6.80
C TYR A 84 9.28 2.11 7.15
N GLY A 85 8.34 2.49 8.01
CA GLY A 85 8.06 3.88 8.32
C GLY A 85 7.32 4.63 7.21
N ASP A 86 6.73 3.90 6.28
CA ASP A 86 5.98 4.42 5.13
C ASP A 86 4.55 4.80 5.49
N GLY A 87 3.86 5.55 4.61
CA GLY A 87 2.46 5.91 4.80
C GLY A 87 1.50 4.74 4.56
N PHE A 88 0.43 4.68 5.35
CA PHE A 88 -0.65 3.71 5.16
C PHE A 88 -1.89 4.36 4.56
N PHE A 89 -2.35 3.85 3.40
CA PHE A 89 -3.53 4.34 2.71
C PHE A 89 -4.68 3.34 2.84
N ALA A 90 -5.72 3.71 3.60
CA ALA A 90 -6.92 2.92 3.79
C ALA A 90 -8.00 3.32 2.76
N ASN A 91 -8.31 2.43 1.82
CA ASN A 91 -9.39 2.64 0.86
C ASN A 91 -10.74 2.33 1.52
N ASN A 92 -11.47 3.36 1.90
CA ASN A 92 -12.78 3.25 2.54
C ASN A 92 -13.90 3.12 1.50
N ILE A 93 -14.00 1.96 0.85
CA ILE A 93 -14.95 1.75 -0.25
C ILE A 93 -16.02 0.69 0.12
N PHE A 94 -15.62 -0.44 0.74
CA PHE A 94 -16.48 -1.63 0.84
C PHE A 94 -16.80 -2.07 2.28
N TRP A 95 -16.09 -1.56 3.29
CA TRP A 95 -16.19 -2.06 4.66
C TRP A 95 -16.72 -1.00 5.61
N PRO A 96 -17.36 -1.42 6.74
CA PRO A 96 -17.77 -0.49 7.78
C PRO A 96 -16.59 0.31 8.35
N LYS A 97 -16.87 1.52 8.81
CA LYS A 97 -15.90 2.45 9.43
C LYS A 97 -15.02 1.77 10.50
N GLU A 98 -15.62 0.92 11.29
CA GLU A 98 -14.96 0.22 12.41
C GLU A 98 -13.83 -0.68 11.94
N HIS A 99 -13.95 -1.26 10.73
CA HIS A 99 -12.89 -2.06 10.14
C HIS A 99 -11.65 -1.21 9.84
N TYR A 100 -11.84 -0.06 9.20
CA TYR A 100 -10.73 0.86 8.89
C TYR A 100 -10.12 1.46 10.14
N MET A 101 -10.93 1.79 11.14
CA MET A 101 -10.44 2.27 12.42
C MET A 101 -9.51 1.26 13.10
N ARG A 102 -9.83 -0.04 13.04
CA ARG A 102 -8.94 -1.11 13.57
C ARG A 102 -7.64 -1.20 12.81
N LEU A 103 -7.67 -1.19 11.47
CA LEU A 103 -6.45 -1.22 10.63
C LEU A 103 -5.57 -0.01 10.86
N ILE A 104 -6.14 1.19 10.93
CA ILE A 104 -5.39 2.43 11.19
C ILE A 104 -4.78 2.41 12.60
N LYS A 105 -5.54 1.97 13.60
CA LYS A 105 -5.01 1.84 14.97
C LYS A 105 -3.85 0.85 15.00
N PHE A 106 -4.02 -0.30 14.38
CA PHE A 106 -2.97 -1.32 14.27
C PHE A 106 -1.71 -0.74 13.60
N TYR A 107 -1.84 -0.11 12.42
CA TYR A 107 -0.73 0.52 11.74
C TYR A 107 0.02 1.53 12.63
N ARG A 108 -0.71 2.43 13.30
CA ARG A 108 -0.10 3.45 14.18
C ARG A 108 0.66 2.85 15.35
N GLN A 109 0.10 1.82 15.99
CA GLN A 109 0.77 1.11 17.07
C GLN A 109 2.05 0.42 16.59
N ARG A 110 2.01 -0.21 15.41
CA ARG A 110 3.18 -0.85 14.82
C ARG A 110 4.24 0.16 14.37
N TYR A 111 3.84 1.29 13.80
CA TYR A 111 4.73 2.39 13.45
C TYR A 111 5.53 2.90 14.67
N ALA A 112 4.86 3.13 15.77
CA ALA A 112 5.51 3.52 17.02
C ALA A 112 6.39 2.40 17.59
N HIS A 113 5.95 1.14 17.51
CA HIS A 113 6.72 -0.04 17.94
C HIS A 113 8.05 -0.17 17.19
N TYR A 114 8.07 0.12 15.89
CA TYR A 114 9.29 0.09 15.08
C TYR A 114 10.20 1.33 15.25
N GLY A 115 9.81 2.29 16.07
CA GLY A 115 10.65 3.42 16.43
C GLY A 115 10.67 4.56 15.42
N HIS A 116 9.74 4.60 14.46
CA HIS A 116 9.66 5.67 13.47
C HIS A 116 9.03 6.97 14.01
N GLY A 117 8.54 6.96 15.24
CA GLY A 117 7.93 8.10 15.91
C GLY A 117 6.73 7.68 16.77
N THR A 118 5.93 8.64 17.19
CA THR A 118 4.69 8.38 17.94
C THR A 118 3.56 7.92 17.02
N GLU A 119 2.52 7.31 17.58
CA GLU A 119 1.29 6.93 16.85
C GLU A 119 0.65 8.11 16.09
N LYS A 120 0.80 9.34 16.62
CA LYS A 120 0.24 10.55 16.01
C LYS A 120 1.02 11.04 14.79
N GLN A 121 2.30 10.69 14.69
CA GLN A 121 3.17 11.03 13.56
C GLN A 121 3.01 10.07 12.38
N ALA A 122 2.41 8.91 12.62
CA ALA A 122 2.15 7.92 11.57
C ALA A 122 1.17 8.48 10.52
N ILE A 123 1.63 8.56 9.27
CA ILE A 123 0.90 9.21 8.18
C ILE A 123 -0.16 8.24 7.62
N VAL A 124 -1.42 8.69 7.67
CA VAL A 124 -2.57 7.93 7.18
C VAL A 124 -3.29 8.68 6.08
N GLY A 125 -3.50 8.03 4.95
CA GLY A 125 -4.39 8.49 3.89
C GLY A 125 -5.71 7.70 3.92
N LEU A 126 -6.80 8.37 3.57
CA LEU A 126 -8.12 7.77 3.36
C LEU A 126 -8.58 8.04 1.94
N GLY A 127 -9.00 7.01 1.24
CA GLY A 127 -9.67 7.12 -0.05
C GLY A 127 -11.16 6.77 0.09
N GLY A 128 -11.97 7.43 -0.70
CA GLY A 128 -13.40 7.16 -0.76
C GLY A 128 -14.02 7.77 -2.01
N GLN A 129 -15.24 7.37 -2.31
CA GLN A 129 -16.02 7.97 -3.37
C GLN A 129 -16.63 9.28 -2.87
N ALA A 130 -16.63 10.30 -3.74
CA ALA A 130 -17.22 11.59 -3.44
C ALA A 130 -18.01 12.11 -4.66
N TYR A 131 -19.15 12.72 -4.40
CA TYR A 131 -19.95 13.42 -5.39
C TYR A 131 -20.33 14.79 -4.84
N ILE A 132 -20.20 15.83 -5.66
CA ILE A 132 -20.43 17.22 -5.25
C ILE A 132 -21.50 17.85 -6.14
N ALA A 133 -22.53 18.42 -5.53
CA ALA A 133 -23.55 19.24 -6.18
C ALA A 133 -23.78 20.55 -5.40
N LYS A 134 -24.63 21.45 -5.90
CA LYS A 134 -24.92 22.73 -5.22
C LYS A 134 -25.53 22.54 -3.83
N ARG A 135 -26.35 21.53 -3.65
CA ARG A 135 -26.98 21.19 -2.38
C ARG A 135 -26.71 19.72 -2.07
N SER A 136 -26.52 19.39 -0.81
CA SER A 136 -26.26 18.01 -0.36
C SER A 136 -27.37 17.03 -0.76
N GLN A 137 -28.63 17.48 -0.77
CA GLN A 137 -29.74 16.63 -1.19
C GLN A 137 -29.70 16.32 -2.69
N ASP A 138 -29.29 17.28 -3.52
CA ASP A 138 -29.09 17.04 -4.96
C ASP A 138 -27.97 16.04 -5.19
N ALA A 139 -26.84 16.18 -4.48
CA ALA A 139 -25.74 15.23 -4.55
C ALA A 139 -26.18 13.81 -4.19
N TRP A 140 -26.98 13.66 -3.15
CA TRP A 140 -27.52 12.37 -2.74
C TRP A 140 -28.47 11.77 -3.81
N ASN A 141 -29.41 12.56 -4.32
CA ASN A 141 -30.39 12.11 -5.30
C ASN A 141 -29.74 11.74 -6.65
N GLU A 142 -28.74 12.52 -7.08
CA GLU A 142 -28.03 12.32 -8.33
C GLU A 142 -27.07 11.13 -8.27
N PHE A 143 -26.33 10.96 -7.17
CA PHE A 143 -25.29 9.94 -7.07
C PHE A 143 -25.80 8.55 -6.61
N ARG A 144 -26.84 8.52 -5.78
CA ARG A 144 -27.35 7.27 -5.19
C ARG A 144 -27.68 6.16 -6.21
N PRO A 145 -28.33 6.43 -7.35
CA PRO A 145 -28.61 5.37 -8.33
C PRO A 145 -27.33 4.68 -8.80
N TYR A 146 -26.31 5.46 -9.16
CA TYR A 146 -25.04 4.94 -9.66
C TYR A 146 -24.22 4.22 -8.56
N PHE A 147 -24.31 4.71 -7.33
CA PHE A 147 -23.62 4.05 -6.20
C PHE A 147 -24.21 2.68 -5.91
N ASN A 148 -25.53 2.52 -6.02
CA ASN A 148 -26.20 1.25 -5.76
C ASN A 148 -26.02 0.23 -6.91
N GLU A 149 -25.68 0.68 -8.12
CA GLU A 149 -25.43 -0.17 -9.29
C GLU A 149 -23.95 -0.55 -9.44
N ALA A 150 -23.06 0.00 -8.61
CA ALA A 150 -21.66 -0.36 -8.62
C ALA A 150 -21.47 -1.81 -8.15
N PRO A 151 -20.72 -2.66 -8.88
CA PRO A 151 -20.52 -4.09 -8.56
C PRO A 151 -19.74 -4.33 -7.27
#